data_64e18dd4b8c1d025599383c69d0657f1
#
_entry.id   64e18dd4b8c1d025599383c69d0657f1
#
_cell.length_a   1.000
_cell.length_b   1.000
_cell.length_c   1.000
_cell.angle_alpha   90.00
_cell.angle_beta   90.00
_cell.angle_gamma   90.00
#
_symmetry.space_group_name_H-M   'P 1'
#
loop_
_entity.id
_entity.type
_entity.pdbx_description
1 polymer ?
#
loop_
_entity_poly.entity_id
_entity_poly.type
_entity_poly.pdbx_seq_one_letter_code
_entity_poly.pdbx_strand_id
1 'polypeptide(L)'
;MEKSKVYYTDFHTRKLGEGLPTKLQLLAKKAGIANLNLDGKFVAIKMNFGELGNIAYLRPNYARAIVDVVKELGGKPFLTDCNTMYPGSRKNALEHLECAWQNGFTPLTVGCPILIGDGLKGTDDIEVPVVGGEYCQTAKIGRAIMDADVFISLTHFKGHESTGFGGTIKNIGMGCGSRAGKKEQHCSGIPHVDEKLCRGCKQCLKECANNGLEYDETTHKMHINETNCVGCGRCLGACNFDAISFNNYNAN
;
A
#
# COMPACT_ATOMS: atom_id res chain seq x y z
N MET A 1 10.45 -16.58 -27.00
CA MET A 1 10.54 -15.44 -26.07
C MET A 1 11.92 -15.44 -25.41
N GLU A 2 12.63 -14.33 -25.46
CA GLU A 2 13.89 -14.18 -24.74
C GLU A 2 13.61 -14.18 -23.23
N LYS A 3 14.42 -14.92 -22.45
CA LYS A 3 14.23 -15.00 -20.99
C LYS A 3 14.63 -13.68 -20.34
N SER A 4 13.83 -13.20 -19.39
CA SER A 4 14.15 -12.00 -18.60
C SER A 4 15.46 -12.19 -17.83
N LYS A 5 16.31 -11.17 -17.84
CA LYS A 5 17.56 -11.16 -17.06
C LYS A 5 17.24 -10.82 -15.61
N VAL A 6 17.77 -11.62 -14.69
CA VAL A 6 17.70 -11.39 -13.25
C VAL A 6 19.08 -11.03 -12.74
N TYR A 7 19.18 -9.94 -11.98
CA TYR A 7 20.41 -9.48 -11.35
C TYR A 7 20.35 -9.80 -9.87
N TYR A 8 21.40 -10.47 -9.38
CA TYR A 8 21.47 -10.95 -8.00
C TYR A 8 22.77 -10.50 -7.33
N THR A 9 22.69 -10.21 -6.04
CA THR A 9 23.84 -10.06 -5.15
C THR A 9 23.56 -10.71 -3.81
N ASP A 10 24.57 -11.27 -3.17
CA ASP A 10 24.50 -11.82 -1.82
C ASP A 10 24.54 -10.74 -0.74
N PHE A 11 24.37 -11.13 0.53
CA PHE A 11 24.47 -10.23 1.70
C PHE A 11 25.90 -10.10 2.26
N HIS A 12 26.89 -10.75 1.66
CA HIS A 12 28.28 -10.62 2.14
C HIS A 12 28.87 -9.27 1.75
N THR A 13 29.49 -8.62 2.72
CA THR A 13 30.25 -7.38 2.52
C THR A 13 31.73 -7.69 2.75
N ARG A 14 32.53 -7.61 1.68
CA ARG A 14 33.94 -8.03 1.70
C ARG A 14 34.93 -6.88 1.81
N LYS A 15 34.46 -5.66 1.56
CA LYS A 15 35.31 -4.46 1.56
C LYS A 15 34.77 -3.42 2.52
N LEU A 16 35.68 -2.73 3.18
CA LEU A 16 35.33 -1.57 4.00
C LEU A 16 34.68 -0.50 3.11
N GLY A 17 33.53 0.06 3.55
CA GLY A 17 32.77 1.04 2.79
C GLY A 17 31.78 0.47 1.77
N GLU A 18 31.80 -0.82 1.47
CA GLU A 18 30.83 -1.48 0.59
C GLU A 18 29.72 -2.18 1.42
N GLY A 19 28.86 -1.39 2.06
CA GLY A 19 27.69 -1.92 2.77
C GLY A 19 26.55 -2.38 1.82
N LEU A 20 25.51 -3.02 2.40
CA LEU A 20 24.36 -3.50 1.61
C LEU A 20 23.65 -2.41 0.82
N PRO A 21 23.48 -1.16 1.32
CA PRO A 21 22.91 -0.07 0.52
C PRO A 21 23.75 0.22 -0.75
N THR A 22 25.07 0.29 -0.63
CA THR A 22 25.97 0.49 -1.78
C THR A 22 25.88 -0.65 -2.78
N LYS A 23 25.82 -1.90 -2.31
CA LYS A 23 25.62 -3.06 -3.18
C LYS A 23 24.29 -2.99 -3.94
N LEU A 24 23.22 -2.53 -3.28
CA LEU A 24 21.92 -2.32 -3.93
C LEU A 24 21.99 -1.25 -5.02
N GLN A 25 22.67 -0.13 -4.77
CA GLN A 25 22.88 0.92 -5.78
C GLN A 25 23.64 0.38 -7.00
N LEU A 26 24.73 -0.34 -6.78
CA LEU A 26 25.50 -0.96 -7.85
C LEU A 26 24.68 -2.00 -8.64
N LEU A 27 23.88 -2.79 -7.93
CA LEU A 27 22.99 -3.77 -8.56
C LEU A 27 21.93 -3.10 -9.43
N ALA A 28 21.28 -2.04 -8.93
CA ALA A 28 20.29 -1.27 -9.68
C ALA A 28 20.90 -0.63 -10.94
N LYS A 29 22.09 -0.03 -10.83
CA LYS A 29 22.85 0.52 -11.96
C LYS A 29 23.19 -0.57 -12.98
N LYS A 30 23.68 -1.73 -12.54
CA LYS A 30 23.99 -2.88 -13.41
C LYS A 30 22.74 -3.46 -14.07
N ALA A 31 21.60 -3.44 -13.37
CA ALA A 31 20.31 -3.87 -13.90
C ALA A 31 19.73 -2.91 -14.96
N GLY A 32 20.33 -1.72 -15.12
CA GLY A 32 19.94 -0.79 -16.17
C GLY A 32 18.92 0.25 -15.75
N ILE A 33 18.88 0.65 -14.47
CA ILE A 33 17.96 1.71 -13.99
C ILE A 33 18.13 3.03 -14.78
N ALA A 34 19.34 3.32 -15.28
CA ALA A 34 19.61 4.49 -16.11
C ALA A 34 18.85 4.46 -17.46
N ASN A 35 18.50 3.27 -17.96
CA ASN A 35 17.75 3.12 -19.21
C ASN A 35 16.27 3.55 -19.08
N LEU A 36 15.80 3.84 -17.87
CA LEU A 36 14.43 4.33 -17.62
C LEU A 36 14.28 5.82 -17.96
N ASN A 37 15.37 6.49 -18.27
CA ASN A 37 15.35 7.91 -18.69
C ASN A 37 14.64 8.80 -17.66
N LEU A 38 15.21 8.88 -16.44
CA LEU A 38 14.57 9.44 -15.26
C LEU A 38 14.59 10.97 -15.18
N ASP A 39 15.39 11.64 -16.01
CA ASP A 39 15.61 13.09 -15.92
C ASP A 39 14.30 13.88 -15.99
N GLY A 40 14.07 14.72 -14.98
CA GLY A 40 12.88 15.55 -14.81
C GLY A 40 11.60 14.81 -14.40
N LYS A 41 11.57 13.48 -14.42
CA LYS A 41 10.38 12.64 -14.22
C LYS A 41 10.01 12.41 -12.75
N PHE A 42 8.71 12.31 -12.48
CA PHE A 42 8.20 11.82 -11.21
C PHE A 42 8.36 10.30 -11.12
N VAL A 43 9.03 9.83 -10.08
CA VAL A 43 9.36 8.41 -9.90
C VAL A 43 8.70 7.89 -8.62
N ALA A 44 7.66 7.08 -8.77
CA ALA A 44 7.02 6.41 -7.66
C ALA A 44 7.83 5.18 -7.22
N ILE A 45 8.37 5.20 -6.02
CA ILE A 45 9.02 4.04 -5.41
C ILE A 45 8.01 3.39 -4.46
N LYS A 46 7.36 2.33 -4.93
CA LYS A 46 6.33 1.60 -4.18
C LYS A 46 6.97 0.60 -3.23
N MET A 47 6.64 0.72 -1.97
CA MET A 47 7.05 -0.24 -0.95
C MET A 47 5.98 -0.35 0.15
N ASN A 48 6.13 -1.31 1.04
CA ASN A 48 5.34 -1.41 2.25
C ASN A 48 6.14 -0.81 3.42
N PHE A 49 5.55 0.13 4.16
CA PHE A 49 6.19 0.83 5.27
C PHE A 49 6.22 0.03 6.58
N GLY A 50 5.74 -1.21 6.57
CA GLY A 50 5.59 -2.03 7.78
C GLY A 50 4.26 -1.76 8.50
N GLU A 51 4.07 -2.43 9.60
CA GLU A 51 2.98 -2.22 10.55
C GLU A 51 3.58 -2.01 11.94
N LEU A 52 2.91 -1.26 12.81
CA LEU A 52 3.44 -1.00 14.17
C LEU A 52 3.64 -2.33 14.92
N GLY A 53 4.78 -2.44 15.58
CA GLY A 53 5.19 -3.64 16.31
C GLY A 53 5.82 -4.75 15.45
N ASN A 54 5.74 -4.67 14.12
CA ASN A 54 6.42 -5.60 13.21
C ASN A 54 7.68 -4.97 12.66
N ILE A 55 8.83 -5.60 12.88
CA ILE A 55 10.15 -5.12 12.42
C ILE A 55 10.65 -5.85 11.16
N ALA A 56 9.87 -6.80 10.61
CA ALA A 56 10.22 -7.57 9.45
C ALA A 56 9.76 -6.88 8.14
N TYR A 57 10.25 -5.67 7.91
CA TYR A 57 10.03 -4.90 6.67
C TYR A 57 11.38 -4.44 6.11
N LEU A 58 11.39 -4.01 4.84
CA LEU A 58 12.60 -3.40 4.25
C LEU A 58 12.94 -2.12 5.00
N ARG A 59 14.19 -2.01 5.42
CA ARG A 59 14.66 -0.86 6.20
C ARG A 59 14.73 0.41 5.35
N PRO A 60 14.53 1.61 5.95
CA PRO A 60 14.63 2.89 5.26
C PRO A 60 15.92 3.10 4.48
N ASN A 61 17.03 2.51 4.95
CA ASN A 61 18.34 2.58 4.27
C ASN A 61 18.33 2.01 2.84
N TYR A 62 17.53 0.97 2.57
CA TYR A 62 17.39 0.44 1.22
C TYR A 62 16.56 1.37 0.33
N ALA A 63 15.50 1.98 0.90
CA ALA A 63 14.73 2.99 0.19
C ALA A 63 15.64 4.19 -0.16
N ARG A 64 16.41 4.69 0.79
CA ARG A 64 17.39 5.76 0.60
C ARG A 64 18.38 5.44 -0.52
N ALA A 65 18.91 4.24 -0.56
CA ALA A 65 19.85 3.84 -1.61
C ALA A 65 19.27 3.97 -3.02
N ILE A 66 18.01 3.56 -3.22
CA ILE A 66 17.33 3.70 -4.52
C ILE A 66 16.96 5.15 -4.80
N VAL A 67 16.48 5.91 -3.80
CA VAL A 67 16.21 7.35 -3.92
C VAL A 67 17.44 8.11 -4.40
N ASP A 68 18.61 7.83 -3.83
CA ASP A 68 19.85 8.49 -4.19
C ASP A 68 20.24 8.20 -5.66
N VAL A 69 20.07 6.96 -6.12
CA VAL A 69 20.30 6.60 -7.54
C VAL A 69 19.32 7.32 -8.47
N VAL A 70 18.03 7.39 -8.10
CA VAL A 70 17.03 8.10 -8.90
C VAL A 70 17.36 9.57 -9.01
N LYS A 71 17.76 10.21 -7.91
CA LYS A 71 18.18 11.62 -7.89
C LYS A 71 19.46 11.88 -8.69
N GLU A 72 20.45 10.99 -8.58
CA GLU A 72 21.67 11.04 -9.37
C GLU A 72 21.37 11.04 -10.88
N LEU A 73 20.29 10.35 -11.29
CA LEU A 73 19.82 10.28 -12.67
C LEU A 73 18.81 11.39 -13.04
N GLY A 74 18.68 12.44 -12.22
CA GLY A 74 17.81 13.60 -12.48
C GLY A 74 16.34 13.39 -12.18
N GLY A 75 15.93 12.22 -11.64
CA GLY A 75 14.54 11.91 -11.31
C GLY A 75 14.05 12.62 -10.05
N LYS A 76 12.73 12.75 -9.93
CA LYS A 76 12.00 13.32 -8.78
C LYS A 76 11.31 12.19 -8.00
N PRO A 77 12.02 11.48 -7.11
CA PRO A 77 11.46 10.33 -6.40
C PRO A 77 10.52 10.73 -5.29
N PHE A 78 9.52 9.88 -5.05
CA PHE A 78 8.75 9.83 -3.82
C PHE A 78 8.49 8.37 -3.42
N LEU A 79 8.42 8.10 -2.12
CA LEU A 79 7.97 6.79 -1.63
C LEU A 79 6.46 6.78 -1.55
N THR A 80 5.85 5.62 -1.84
CA THR A 80 4.40 5.48 -1.81
C THR A 80 3.95 4.08 -1.38
N ASP A 81 2.78 4.03 -0.77
CA ASP A 81 1.92 2.86 -0.54
C ASP A 81 0.47 3.33 -0.58
N CYS A 82 -0.50 2.42 -0.65
CA CYS A 82 -1.92 2.74 -0.50
C CYS A 82 -2.46 2.22 0.84
N ASN A 83 -3.53 2.86 1.34
CA ASN A 83 -4.15 2.53 2.60
C ASN A 83 -4.64 1.07 2.66
N THR A 84 -4.68 0.51 3.86
CA THR A 84 -5.12 -0.87 4.08
C THR A 84 -6.63 -0.99 4.20
N MET A 85 -7.14 -2.21 4.01
CA MET A 85 -8.56 -2.56 4.21
C MET A 85 -8.84 -3.20 5.57
N TYR A 86 -7.83 -3.55 6.33
CA TYR A 86 -7.99 -4.12 7.66
C TYR A 86 -7.77 -3.05 8.74
N PRO A 87 -8.32 -3.24 9.94
CA PRO A 87 -8.02 -2.41 11.11
C PRO A 87 -6.51 -2.37 11.37
N GLY A 88 -6.02 -1.23 11.80
CA GLY A 88 -4.59 -1.03 12.08
C GLY A 88 -4.11 0.37 11.74
N SER A 89 -2.80 0.55 11.77
CA SER A 89 -2.18 1.87 11.72
C SER A 89 -2.04 2.46 10.31
N ARG A 90 -2.61 1.83 9.27
CA ARG A 90 -2.48 2.27 7.87
C ARG A 90 -3.81 2.38 7.15
N LYS A 91 -4.90 2.61 7.88
CA LYS A 91 -6.27 2.66 7.34
C LYS A 91 -6.66 4.01 6.71
N ASN A 92 -5.93 5.07 6.99
CA ASN A 92 -6.05 6.40 6.36
C ASN A 92 -4.67 7.04 6.25
N ALA A 93 -4.53 8.09 5.41
CA ALA A 93 -3.21 8.64 5.09
C ALA A 93 -2.48 9.23 6.31
N LEU A 94 -3.18 9.81 7.28
CA LEU A 94 -2.53 10.42 8.45
C LEU A 94 -1.91 9.34 9.34
N GLU A 95 -2.70 8.33 9.71
CA GLU A 95 -2.22 7.19 10.49
C GLU A 95 -1.16 6.40 9.73
N HIS A 96 -1.32 6.26 8.40
CA HIS A 96 -0.36 5.55 7.56
C HIS A 96 1.01 6.27 7.51
N LEU A 97 1.01 7.59 7.39
CA LEU A 97 2.24 8.39 7.45
C LEU A 97 2.86 8.32 8.84
N GLU A 98 2.07 8.40 9.90
CA GLU A 98 2.57 8.26 11.26
C GLU A 98 3.20 6.88 11.50
N CYS A 99 2.55 5.80 11.04
CA CYS A 99 3.10 4.46 11.07
C CYS A 99 4.43 4.38 10.30
N ALA A 100 4.50 4.98 9.11
CA ALA A 100 5.73 5.04 8.33
C ALA A 100 6.85 5.77 9.11
N TRP A 101 6.54 6.88 9.76
CA TRP A 101 7.51 7.65 10.55
C TRP A 101 8.01 6.86 11.76
N GLN A 102 7.12 6.19 12.49
CA GLN A 102 7.51 5.33 13.62
C GLN A 102 8.38 4.15 13.17
N ASN A 103 8.18 3.66 11.96
CA ASN A 103 9.03 2.64 11.33
C ASN A 103 10.31 3.22 10.68
N GLY A 104 10.58 4.52 10.88
CA GLY A 104 11.80 5.19 10.44
C GLY A 104 11.77 5.73 9.01
N PHE A 105 10.65 5.68 8.31
CA PHE A 105 10.48 6.28 6.99
C PHE A 105 10.05 7.74 7.13
N THR A 106 11.00 8.65 7.09
CA THR A 106 10.75 10.10 7.07
C THR A 106 11.44 10.74 5.86
N PRO A 107 11.01 11.92 5.40
CA PRO A 107 11.73 12.61 4.32
C PRO A 107 13.22 12.81 4.60
N LEU A 108 13.62 12.94 5.87
CA LEU A 108 15.02 13.08 6.29
C LEU A 108 15.78 11.75 6.13
N THR A 109 15.21 10.65 6.56
CA THR A 109 15.87 9.33 6.54
C THR A 109 15.94 8.77 5.12
N VAL A 110 14.83 8.85 4.35
CA VAL A 110 14.76 8.28 3.00
C VAL A 110 15.16 9.25 1.89
N GLY A 111 15.28 10.56 2.20
CA GLY A 111 15.77 11.56 1.27
C GLY A 111 14.77 12.03 0.21
N CYS A 112 13.47 11.69 0.32
CA CYS A 112 12.42 12.17 -0.59
C CYS A 112 11.07 12.28 0.14
N PRO A 113 10.07 12.96 -0.46
CA PRO A 113 8.71 12.97 0.06
C PRO A 113 8.10 11.55 0.16
N ILE A 114 7.10 11.41 1.05
CA ILE A 114 6.28 10.21 1.18
C ILE A 114 4.83 10.61 0.90
N LEU A 115 4.19 9.95 -0.05
CA LEU A 115 2.81 10.19 -0.45
C LEU A 115 2.00 8.91 -0.31
N ILE A 116 0.81 9.01 0.28
CA ILE A 116 -0.13 7.89 0.29
C ILE A 116 -0.93 7.93 -1.01
N GLY A 117 -0.75 6.88 -1.82
CA GLY A 117 -1.11 6.85 -3.23
C GLY A 117 -2.60 6.99 -3.54
N ASP A 118 -3.47 6.56 -2.61
CA ASP A 118 -4.92 6.58 -2.73
C ASP A 118 -5.58 7.66 -1.86
N GLY A 119 -4.81 8.70 -1.47
CA GLY A 119 -5.30 9.88 -0.78
C GLY A 119 -5.70 9.66 0.68
N LEU A 120 -6.32 10.70 1.28
CA LEU A 120 -6.60 10.75 2.72
C LEU A 120 -7.43 9.56 3.22
N LYS A 121 -8.44 9.18 2.48
CA LYS A 121 -9.42 8.15 2.90
C LYS A 121 -9.30 6.84 2.11
N GLY A 122 -8.29 6.68 1.27
CA GLY A 122 -8.10 5.49 0.43
C GLY A 122 -9.09 5.40 -0.76
N THR A 123 -9.58 6.54 -1.22
CA THR A 123 -10.64 6.65 -2.25
C THR A 123 -10.24 7.47 -3.47
N ASP A 124 -9.01 7.96 -3.52
CA ASP A 124 -8.50 8.69 -4.68
C ASP A 124 -7.80 7.71 -5.62
N ASP A 125 -8.53 7.29 -6.65
CA ASP A 125 -8.05 6.27 -7.59
C ASP A 125 -8.39 6.59 -9.05
N ILE A 126 -7.77 5.82 -9.93
CA ILE A 126 -8.05 5.78 -11.36
C ILE A 126 -8.39 4.33 -11.73
N GLU A 127 -9.46 4.14 -12.50
CA GLU A 127 -9.80 2.84 -13.08
C GLU A 127 -9.00 2.59 -14.35
N VAL A 128 -8.32 1.43 -14.37
CA VAL A 128 -7.53 0.98 -15.52
C VAL A 128 -8.09 -0.34 -16.03
N PRO A 129 -8.35 -0.49 -17.35
CA PRO A 129 -8.83 -1.76 -17.92
C PRO A 129 -7.84 -2.89 -17.69
N VAL A 130 -8.34 -4.07 -17.31
CA VAL A 130 -7.56 -5.32 -17.19
C VAL A 130 -7.87 -6.21 -18.38
N VAL A 131 -7.01 -6.17 -19.39
CA VAL A 131 -7.19 -6.97 -20.61
C VAL A 131 -7.05 -8.46 -20.28
N GLY A 132 -8.08 -9.25 -20.57
CA GLY A 132 -8.11 -10.69 -20.30
C GLY A 132 -8.35 -11.03 -18.83
N GLY A 133 -8.77 -10.07 -18.00
CA GLY A 133 -9.16 -10.32 -16.61
C GLY A 133 -10.40 -11.22 -16.54
N GLU A 134 -10.31 -12.32 -15.80
CA GLU A 134 -11.43 -13.25 -15.61
C GLU A 134 -12.38 -12.73 -14.52
N TYR A 135 -11.83 -12.27 -13.39
CA TYR A 135 -12.61 -11.83 -12.23
C TYR A 135 -12.71 -10.31 -12.10
N CYS A 136 -11.68 -9.58 -12.51
CA CYS A 136 -11.65 -8.12 -12.47
C CYS A 136 -11.52 -7.56 -13.90
N GLN A 137 -12.49 -6.78 -14.35
CA GLN A 137 -12.45 -6.11 -15.63
C GLN A 137 -11.68 -4.79 -15.60
N THR A 138 -11.60 -4.17 -14.42
CA THR A 138 -10.84 -2.94 -14.15
C THR A 138 -10.03 -3.09 -12.88
N ALA A 139 -8.91 -2.37 -12.80
CA ALA A 139 -8.12 -2.21 -11.58
C ALA A 139 -8.22 -0.76 -11.10
N LYS A 140 -8.59 -0.57 -9.82
CA LYS A 140 -8.66 0.76 -9.18
C LYS A 140 -7.34 1.05 -8.49
N ILE A 141 -6.49 1.84 -9.13
CA ILE A 141 -5.13 2.13 -8.71
C ILE A 141 -5.06 3.52 -8.07
N GLY A 142 -4.33 3.66 -6.96
CA GLY A 142 -4.11 4.95 -6.31
C GLY A 142 -3.58 6.02 -7.26
N ARG A 143 -4.24 7.19 -7.26
CA ARG A 143 -3.97 8.27 -8.22
C ARG A 143 -2.52 8.71 -8.26
N ALA A 144 -1.89 8.95 -7.11
CA ALA A 144 -0.50 9.43 -7.09
C ALA A 144 0.49 8.42 -7.72
N ILE A 145 0.14 7.13 -7.76
CA ILE A 145 0.93 6.11 -8.44
C ILE A 145 0.74 6.22 -9.96
N MET A 146 -0.49 6.47 -10.41
CA MET A 146 -0.82 6.60 -11.83
C MET A 146 -0.31 7.92 -12.44
N ASP A 147 -0.16 8.96 -11.63
CA ASP A 147 0.37 10.26 -12.05
C ASP A 147 1.91 10.26 -12.17
N ALA A 148 2.58 9.19 -11.72
CA ALA A 148 4.03 9.07 -11.86
C ALA A 148 4.43 8.64 -13.29
N ASP A 149 5.52 9.21 -13.79
CA ASP A 149 6.08 8.87 -15.11
C ASP A 149 6.79 7.51 -15.10
N VAL A 150 7.38 7.16 -13.95
CA VAL A 150 8.14 5.91 -13.76
C VAL A 150 7.77 5.27 -12.43
N PHE A 151 7.62 3.96 -12.47
CA PHE A 151 7.29 3.15 -11.30
C PHE A 151 8.41 2.17 -10.97
N ILE A 152 8.84 2.15 -9.70
CA ILE A 152 9.82 1.20 -9.15
C ILE A 152 9.19 0.47 -7.98
N SER A 153 9.15 -0.86 -8.03
CA SER A 153 8.72 -1.69 -6.89
C SER A 153 9.92 -2.08 -6.04
N LEU A 154 9.98 -1.58 -4.81
CA LEU A 154 10.96 -1.99 -3.81
C LEU A 154 10.28 -2.94 -2.82
N THR A 155 10.54 -4.23 -2.94
CA THR A 155 9.70 -5.26 -2.36
C THR A 155 10.44 -6.14 -1.36
N HIS A 156 9.83 -6.36 -0.19
CA HIS A 156 10.20 -7.40 0.74
C HIS A 156 9.59 -8.74 0.31
N PHE A 157 10.43 -9.72 -0.01
CA PHE A 157 9.98 -11.08 -0.30
C PHE A 157 9.78 -11.86 1.01
N LYS A 158 8.58 -12.37 1.26
CA LYS A 158 8.21 -13.03 2.51
C LYS A 158 7.13 -14.07 2.30
N GLY A 159 6.91 -14.93 3.31
CA GLY A 159 5.74 -15.81 3.37
C GLY A 159 4.42 -15.01 3.45
N HIS A 160 3.34 -15.62 3.02
CA HIS A 160 1.99 -15.09 3.11
C HIS A 160 0.97 -16.21 3.31
N GLU A 161 0.06 -16.04 4.27
CA GLU A 161 -0.92 -17.05 4.68
C GLU A 161 -1.89 -17.49 3.58
N SER A 162 -2.36 -16.54 2.76
CA SER A 162 -3.36 -16.83 1.71
C SER A 162 -2.74 -17.14 0.34
N THR A 163 -1.57 -16.58 0.02
CA THR A 163 -0.94 -16.70 -1.31
C THR A 163 0.37 -17.50 -1.31
N GLY A 164 0.72 -18.14 -0.19
CA GLY A 164 1.97 -18.86 0.01
C GLY A 164 3.16 -17.91 0.21
N PHE A 165 3.34 -16.94 -0.67
CA PHE A 165 4.35 -15.88 -0.51
C PHE A 165 3.84 -14.52 -0.99
N GLY A 166 4.44 -13.46 -0.45
CA GLY A 166 4.25 -12.07 -0.86
C GLY A 166 5.54 -11.52 -1.44
N GLY A 167 5.51 -11.14 -2.70
CA GLY A 167 6.63 -10.55 -3.44
C GLY A 167 6.17 -9.36 -4.28
N THR A 168 6.88 -9.11 -5.38
CA THR A 168 6.63 -7.94 -6.24
C THR A 168 5.22 -7.93 -6.83
N ILE A 169 4.70 -9.07 -7.30
CA ILE A 169 3.34 -9.16 -7.86
C ILE A 169 2.31 -8.70 -6.82
N LYS A 170 2.42 -9.15 -5.56
CA LYS A 170 1.52 -8.71 -4.49
C LYS A 170 1.74 -7.26 -4.09
N ASN A 171 3.00 -6.80 -4.02
CA ASN A 171 3.31 -5.41 -3.72
C ASN A 171 2.75 -4.44 -4.77
N ILE A 172 2.66 -4.86 -6.02
CA ILE A 172 2.04 -4.10 -7.11
C ILE A 172 0.54 -4.32 -7.12
N GLY A 173 0.08 -5.54 -7.39
CA GLY A 173 -1.34 -5.85 -7.65
C GLY A 173 -2.24 -5.44 -6.49
N MET A 174 -1.91 -5.88 -5.27
CA MET A 174 -2.67 -5.52 -4.08
C MET A 174 -2.23 -4.17 -3.49
N GLY A 175 -0.91 -3.92 -3.48
CA GLY A 175 -0.34 -2.76 -2.80
C GLY A 175 -0.66 -1.43 -3.45
N CYS A 176 -0.78 -1.37 -4.79
CA CYS A 176 -1.13 -0.15 -5.53
C CYS A 176 -2.64 0.10 -5.62
N GLY A 177 -3.47 -0.90 -5.32
CA GLY A 177 -4.92 -0.73 -5.32
C GLY A 177 -5.38 0.29 -4.27
N SER A 178 -6.38 1.10 -4.63
CA SER A 178 -7.15 1.87 -3.65
C SER A 178 -7.89 0.92 -2.70
N ARG A 179 -8.56 1.46 -1.70
CA ARG A 179 -9.38 0.63 -0.82
C ARG A 179 -10.46 -0.13 -1.58
N ALA A 180 -11.12 0.50 -2.55
CA ALA A 180 -12.10 -0.15 -3.43
C ALA A 180 -11.45 -1.23 -4.30
N GLY A 181 -10.27 -0.95 -4.87
CA GLY A 181 -9.51 -1.92 -5.66
C GLY A 181 -9.03 -3.12 -4.85
N LYS A 182 -8.54 -2.88 -3.62
CA LYS A 182 -8.19 -3.96 -2.69
C LYS A 182 -9.40 -4.83 -2.34
N LYS A 183 -10.56 -4.18 -2.10
CA LYS A 183 -11.81 -4.90 -1.81
C LYS A 183 -12.20 -5.82 -2.97
N GLU A 184 -12.20 -5.32 -4.18
CA GLU A 184 -12.56 -6.10 -5.36
C GLU A 184 -11.67 -7.35 -5.55
N GLN A 185 -10.39 -7.22 -5.23
CA GLN A 185 -9.43 -8.32 -5.31
C GLN A 185 -9.48 -9.30 -4.13
N HIS A 186 -9.90 -8.84 -2.93
CA HIS A 186 -9.83 -9.66 -1.71
C HIS A 186 -11.14 -10.27 -1.29
N CYS A 187 -12.23 -9.58 -1.49
CA CYS A 187 -13.52 -10.06 -1.02
C CYS A 187 -14.68 -9.41 -1.77
N SER A 188 -15.67 -10.21 -2.08
CA SER A 188 -17.02 -9.75 -2.41
C SER A 188 -17.82 -9.36 -1.15
N GLY A 189 -17.19 -9.40 0.03
CA GLY A 189 -17.84 -9.30 1.33
C GLY A 189 -18.25 -7.90 1.74
N ILE A 190 -19.23 -7.88 2.63
CA ILE A 190 -19.70 -6.71 3.36
C ILE A 190 -18.91 -6.62 4.67
N PRO A 191 -18.51 -5.42 5.14
CA PRO A 191 -17.85 -5.29 6.43
C PRO A 191 -18.82 -5.69 7.57
N HIS A 192 -18.26 -6.08 8.71
CA HIS A 192 -19.05 -6.27 9.93
C HIS A 192 -18.56 -5.32 11.02
N VAL A 193 -19.41 -5.11 12.03
CA VAL A 193 -19.10 -4.31 13.20
C VAL A 193 -18.91 -5.24 14.39
N ASP A 194 -17.74 -5.17 15.03
CA ASP A 194 -17.53 -5.81 16.34
C ASP A 194 -18.19 -4.93 17.41
N GLU A 195 -19.27 -5.41 17.98
CA GLU A 195 -20.04 -4.70 19.00
C GLU A 195 -19.24 -4.45 20.28
N LYS A 196 -18.25 -5.31 20.60
CA LYS A 196 -17.42 -5.14 21.81
C LYS A 196 -16.50 -3.93 21.66
N LEU A 197 -16.01 -3.68 20.45
CA LEU A 197 -15.14 -2.56 20.13
C LEU A 197 -15.93 -1.30 19.77
N CYS A 198 -17.12 -1.43 19.19
CA CYS A 198 -17.95 -0.31 18.79
C CYS A 198 -18.34 0.56 19.99
N ARG A 199 -18.11 1.87 19.87
CA ARG A 199 -18.48 2.88 20.89
C ARG A 199 -19.70 3.71 20.51
N GLY A 200 -20.38 3.40 19.40
CA GLY A 200 -21.56 4.13 18.95
C GLY A 200 -21.31 5.58 18.59
N CYS A 201 -20.09 5.98 18.29
CA CYS A 201 -19.70 7.37 18.03
C CYS A 201 -20.22 7.94 16.72
N LYS A 202 -20.84 7.13 15.86
CA LYS A 202 -21.48 7.50 14.59
C LYS A 202 -20.53 8.14 13.54
N GLN A 203 -19.21 8.09 13.72
CA GLN A 203 -18.26 8.66 12.74
C GLN A 203 -18.31 7.88 11.39
N CYS A 204 -18.40 6.57 11.44
CA CYS A 204 -18.55 5.73 10.25
C CYS A 204 -19.85 6.02 9.47
N LEU A 205 -20.92 6.40 10.16
CA LEU A 205 -22.19 6.76 9.53
C LEU A 205 -22.05 8.02 8.65
N LYS A 206 -21.26 9.00 9.10
CA LYS A 206 -21.02 10.25 8.35
C LYS A 206 -20.24 10.01 7.04
N GLU A 207 -19.46 8.93 6.99
CA GLU A 207 -18.67 8.58 5.82
C GLU A 207 -19.43 7.67 4.82
N CYS A 208 -20.59 7.15 5.21
CA CYS A 208 -21.34 6.23 4.37
C CYS A 208 -22.25 6.99 3.39
N ALA A 209 -21.83 7.03 2.11
CA ALA A 209 -22.62 7.67 1.06
C ALA A 209 -23.88 6.87 0.62
N ASN A 210 -23.96 5.59 1.01
CA ASN A 210 -24.98 4.66 0.52
C ASN A 210 -25.99 4.25 1.61
N ASN A 211 -26.00 4.91 2.77
CA ASN A 211 -26.83 4.51 3.93
C ASN A 211 -26.66 3.04 4.32
N GLY A 212 -25.46 2.48 4.13
CA GLY A 212 -25.11 1.11 4.46
C GLY A 212 -24.76 0.87 5.94
N LEU A 213 -25.05 1.84 6.82
CA LEU A 213 -24.83 1.78 8.26
C LEU A 213 -26.05 2.31 8.99
N GLU A 214 -26.42 1.62 10.05
CA GLU A 214 -27.52 1.97 10.92
C GLU A 214 -27.04 2.04 12.37
N TYR A 215 -27.62 2.95 13.14
CA TYR A 215 -27.38 3.07 14.56
C TYR A 215 -28.54 2.47 15.32
N ASP A 216 -28.27 1.49 16.16
CA ASP A 216 -29.26 0.93 17.06
C ASP A 216 -29.33 1.76 18.35
N GLU A 217 -30.47 2.40 18.57
CA GLU A 217 -30.73 3.22 19.76
C GLU A 217 -30.85 2.39 21.05
N THR A 218 -31.06 1.08 20.93
CA THR A 218 -31.21 0.18 22.11
C THR A 218 -29.83 -0.28 22.59
N THR A 219 -28.99 -0.76 21.68
CA THR A 219 -27.66 -1.27 22.01
C THR A 219 -26.60 -0.16 22.01
N HIS A 220 -26.92 1.01 21.46
CA HIS A 220 -26.00 2.11 21.21
C HIS A 220 -24.81 1.68 20.34
N LYS A 221 -25.02 0.78 19.37
CA LYS A 221 -24.02 0.26 18.45
C LYS A 221 -24.37 0.59 17.00
N MET A 222 -23.34 0.48 16.14
CA MET A 222 -23.53 0.54 14.70
C MET A 222 -23.74 -0.86 14.14
N HIS A 223 -24.59 -0.97 13.13
CA HIS A 223 -24.82 -2.20 12.35
C HIS A 223 -24.67 -1.93 10.86
N ILE A 224 -24.35 -2.96 10.10
CA ILE A 224 -24.30 -2.87 8.64
C ILE A 224 -25.69 -3.21 8.09
N ASN A 225 -26.22 -2.29 7.28
CA ASN A 225 -27.36 -2.59 6.41
C ASN A 225 -26.83 -3.25 5.12
N GLU A 226 -26.91 -4.56 5.06
CA GLU A 226 -26.37 -5.36 3.97
C GLU A 226 -27.01 -5.05 2.61
N THR A 227 -28.28 -4.61 2.60
CA THR A 227 -29.00 -4.24 1.38
C THR A 227 -28.40 -2.99 0.74
N ASN A 228 -27.99 -2.01 1.54
CA ASN A 228 -27.49 -0.73 1.08
C ASN A 228 -25.95 -0.69 1.00
N CYS A 229 -25.28 -1.60 1.68
CA CYS A 229 -23.83 -1.61 1.76
C CYS A 229 -23.19 -2.10 0.46
N VAL A 230 -22.43 -1.25 -0.18
CA VAL A 230 -21.63 -1.58 -1.38
C VAL A 230 -20.21 -2.06 -1.05
N GLY A 231 -19.87 -2.24 0.23
CA GLY A 231 -18.58 -2.75 0.67
C GLY A 231 -17.38 -1.85 0.37
N CYS A 232 -17.54 -0.55 0.15
CA CYS A 232 -16.45 0.36 -0.24
C CYS A 232 -15.38 0.60 0.84
N GLY A 233 -15.63 0.22 2.11
CA GLY A 233 -14.69 0.30 3.22
C GLY A 233 -14.42 1.71 3.78
N ARG A 234 -15.14 2.74 3.38
CA ARG A 234 -14.96 4.11 3.93
C ARG A 234 -15.16 4.15 5.45
N CYS A 235 -16.16 3.42 5.95
CA CYS A 235 -16.46 3.31 7.36
C CYS A 235 -15.31 2.73 8.18
N LEU A 236 -14.55 1.79 7.61
CA LEU A 236 -13.36 1.22 8.26
C LEU A 236 -12.30 2.29 8.51
N GLY A 237 -12.02 3.13 7.50
CA GLY A 237 -11.05 4.22 7.63
C GLY A 237 -11.46 5.33 8.62
N ALA A 238 -12.75 5.44 8.90
CA ALA A 238 -13.29 6.42 9.84
C ALA A 238 -13.42 5.89 11.28
N CYS A 239 -13.26 4.59 11.48
CA CYS A 239 -13.40 3.98 12.81
C CYS A 239 -12.12 4.11 13.63
N ASN A 240 -12.14 4.97 14.66
CA ASN A 240 -11.00 5.15 15.58
C ASN A 240 -10.86 4.01 16.62
N PHE A 241 -11.80 3.07 16.64
CA PHE A 241 -11.83 1.98 17.61
C PHE A 241 -11.59 0.61 16.98
N ASP A 242 -11.22 0.57 15.68
CA ASP A 242 -11.00 -0.64 14.90
C ASP A 242 -12.16 -1.66 14.96
N ALA A 243 -13.38 -1.14 15.22
CA ALA A 243 -14.59 -1.94 15.36
C ALA A 243 -15.16 -2.44 14.03
N ILE A 244 -14.66 -1.97 12.90
CA ILE A 244 -15.16 -2.33 11.57
C ILE A 244 -14.08 -3.10 10.82
N SER A 245 -14.42 -4.28 10.36
CA SER A 245 -13.50 -5.13 9.58
C SER A 245 -14.25 -5.95 8.53
N PHE A 246 -13.50 -6.54 7.59
CA PHE A 246 -14.02 -7.52 6.64
C PHE A 246 -13.64 -8.92 7.13
N ASN A 247 -14.62 -9.72 7.53
CA ASN A 247 -14.39 -11.06 8.14
C ASN A 247 -14.02 -12.15 7.13
N ASN A 248 -14.34 -11.97 5.88
CA ASN A 248 -14.12 -13.00 4.88
C ASN A 248 -13.05 -12.53 3.88
N TYR A 249 -11.80 -12.81 4.21
CA TYR A 249 -10.73 -12.90 3.23
C TYR A 249 -10.85 -14.21 2.44
N ASN A 250 -12.05 -14.53 1.96
CA ASN A 250 -12.17 -15.57 0.97
C ASN A 250 -11.63 -14.98 -0.33
N ALA A 251 -10.37 -15.30 -0.59
CA ALA A 251 -9.80 -15.10 -1.92
C ALA A 251 -10.66 -15.92 -2.90
N ASN A 252 -11.39 -15.24 -3.74
CA ASN A 252 -11.90 -15.84 -4.97
C ASN A 252 -10.76 -15.90 -5.99
#